data_cc7351302d0a6b145d28983e7c441cba
#
_entry.id   cc7351302d0a6b145d28983e7c441cba
#
_cell.length_a   1.000
_cell.length_b   1.000
_cell.length_c   1.000
_cell.angle_alpha   90.00
_cell.angle_beta   90.00
_cell.angle_gamma   90.00
#
_symmetry.space_group_name_H-M   'P 1'
#
loop_
_entity.id
_entity.type
_entity.pdbx_description
1 polymer ?
#
loop_
_entity_poly.entity_id
_entity_poly.type
_entity_poly.pdbx_seq_one_letter_code
_entity_poly.pdbx_strand_id
1 'polypeptide(L)'
;RIDKVSTVAWSADGGTLFYVVEDHAKRPYRLFRHRLGASADELLYEEKDELFRLGVWRSRSRRFLFSMSRSFTSAEARFLPADDPMGTWTMVAPREKDHEYDIDHGGDLFYIRTNGDGFRNFRLVVAPVADPGRRGWRELIPHREHVMLEDIDVFAHQHVVHEREDGLIRLRVTELATGAFHHVQFPEPTYDIAAEPNAEFVTPVYRLRYQSLITPSSVFDYDTSRRTLTLLKQTEVLGGYDPTRYRSERLYATAGDGTRVPISLVCRADTPRDGGSPMLLVGYGSYGIAYPASFSSSRLSLLDRGVTVAIAHIRGGGEMGKRWHDAGRLLNKRHTFTDFIAVTEHLIAERYTAPEGLVIEGGSAGGLLIGAVLNMRPDLYHAAELRVPFVDVINTMLDESLPLTVGEFEEWGNPKDRGYYDYMKSYCPYTNLGPRPYPTILVRTSLNDSQVMYWEPAKYVARLRTLKTDDNLLLFKIDMGAGHGGPSGRYDALHETAFDYAWILTRVGRATTSANGSERHGELRAPPNPPIGGSGRPGGAVAPLG
;
A
#
# COMPACT_ATOMS: atom_id res chain seq x y z
N ARG A 1 5.62 -26.71 17.47
CA ARG A 1 5.18 -25.84 16.38
C ARG A 1 3.97 -25.05 16.86
N ILE A 2 3.99 -23.74 16.65
CA ILE A 2 2.87 -22.84 16.93
C ILE A 2 2.34 -22.39 15.58
N ASP A 3 1.05 -22.56 15.36
CA ASP A 3 0.40 -22.19 14.10
C ASP A 3 -0.21 -20.78 14.19
N LYS A 4 -0.36 -20.11 13.05
CA LYS A 4 -0.98 -18.79 12.90
C LYS A 4 -0.30 -17.67 13.73
N VAL A 5 1.03 -17.70 13.85
CA VAL A 5 1.78 -16.64 14.50
C VAL A 5 1.90 -15.42 13.56
N SER A 6 1.52 -14.26 14.07
CA SER A 6 1.57 -12.97 13.36
C SER A 6 2.86 -12.20 13.68
N THR A 7 3.11 -11.91 14.97
CA THR A 7 4.28 -11.14 15.42
C THR A 7 4.97 -11.84 16.58
N VAL A 8 6.30 -11.59 16.71
CA VAL A 8 7.13 -12.18 17.79
C VAL A 8 8.12 -11.16 18.34
N ALA A 9 8.45 -11.30 19.64
CA ALA A 9 9.50 -10.52 20.29
C ALA A 9 10.21 -11.34 21.38
N TRP A 10 11.52 -11.18 21.52
CA TRP A 10 12.33 -11.86 22.53
C TRP A 10 12.64 -10.96 23.71
N SER A 11 12.65 -11.54 24.93
CA SER A 11 13.24 -10.91 26.12
C SER A 11 14.72 -10.54 25.93
N ALA A 12 15.27 -9.73 26.82
CA ALA A 12 16.66 -9.28 26.72
C ALA A 12 17.67 -10.43 26.78
N ASP A 13 17.40 -11.43 27.59
CA ASP A 13 18.23 -12.64 27.79
C ASP A 13 18.00 -13.74 26.72
N GLY A 14 16.98 -13.55 25.84
CA GLY A 14 16.59 -14.57 24.86
C GLY A 14 15.92 -15.81 25.45
N GLY A 15 15.62 -15.81 26.75
CA GLY A 15 15.01 -16.95 27.44
C GLY A 15 13.48 -17.01 27.36
N THR A 16 12.84 -15.93 26.93
CA THR A 16 11.38 -15.83 26.83
C THR A 16 10.96 -15.25 25.49
N LEU A 17 10.05 -15.94 24.82
CA LEU A 17 9.41 -15.50 23.56
C LEU A 17 8.02 -14.97 23.85
N PHE A 18 7.71 -13.79 23.34
CA PHE A 18 6.36 -13.25 23.23
C PHE A 18 5.87 -13.39 21.81
N TYR A 19 4.63 -13.81 21.61
CA TYR A 19 4.09 -13.97 20.26
C TYR A 19 2.58 -13.74 20.23
N VAL A 20 2.08 -13.26 19.09
CA VAL A 20 0.67 -13.03 18.84
C VAL A 20 0.16 -14.03 17.82
N VAL A 21 -1.02 -14.60 18.07
CA VAL A 21 -1.68 -15.53 17.13
C VAL A 21 -2.94 -14.92 16.52
N GLU A 22 -3.30 -15.43 15.33
CA GLU A 22 -4.49 -15.05 14.59
C GLU A 22 -5.68 -15.96 14.90
N ASP A 23 -6.89 -15.42 14.78
CA ASP A 23 -8.15 -16.15 14.80
C ASP A 23 -8.48 -16.80 13.44
N HIS A 24 -9.72 -17.27 13.27
CA HIS A 24 -10.20 -17.86 12.03
C HIS A 24 -10.31 -16.85 10.87
N ALA A 25 -10.57 -15.58 11.20
CA ALA A 25 -10.64 -14.46 10.25
C ALA A 25 -9.26 -13.81 9.99
N LYS A 26 -8.15 -14.45 10.38
CA LYS A 26 -6.78 -13.95 10.27
C LYS A 26 -6.54 -12.63 11.01
N ARG A 27 -7.31 -12.38 12.07
CA ARG A 27 -7.13 -11.24 12.94
C ARG A 27 -6.16 -11.60 14.06
N PRO A 28 -5.00 -10.92 14.24
CA PRO A 28 -4.11 -11.08 15.39
C PRO A 28 -4.81 -10.59 16.66
N TYR A 29 -4.97 -11.46 17.69
CA TYR A 29 -5.82 -11.14 18.83
C TYR A 29 -5.37 -11.67 20.19
N ARG A 30 -4.49 -12.67 20.27
CA ARG A 30 -4.00 -13.23 21.53
C ARG A 30 -2.50 -13.11 21.64
N LEU A 31 -2.02 -12.49 22.74
CA LEU A 31 -0.61 -12.40 23.11
C LEU A 31 -0.27 -13.50 24.10
N PHE A 32 0.72 -14.29 23.78
CA PHE A 32 1.25 -15.35 24.62
C PHE A 32 2.69 -15.09 25.03
N ARG A 33 3.07 -15.70 26.17
CA ARG A 33 4.44 -15.81 26.66
C ARG A 33 4.85 -17.28 26.69
N HIS A 34 6.01 -17.60 26.11
CA HIS A 34 6.66 -18.91 26.14
C HIS A 34 8.05 -18.80 26.73
N ARG A 35 8.32 -19.52 27.82
CA ARG A 35 9.67 -19.66 28.36
C ARG A 35 10.36 -20.84 27.69
N LEU A 36 11.60 -20.67 27.23
CA LEU A 36 12.35 -21.76 26.62
C LEU A 36 12.45 -22.93 27.59
N GLY A 37 12.08 -24.14 27.11
CA GLY A 37 12.02 -25.36 27.90
C GLY A 37 10.72 -25.56 28.68
N ALA A 38 9.78 -24.62 28.68
CA ALA A 38 8.47 -24.81 29.30
C ALA A 38 7.58 -25.71 28.41
N SER A 39 6.70 -26.48 29.05
CA SER A 39 5.74 -27.38 28.37
C SER A 39 4.44 -26.68 27.95
N ALA A 40 4.18 -25.49 28.46
CA ALA A 40 2.95 -24.73 28.20
C ALA A 40 3.25 -23.25 27.99
N ASP A 41 2.38 -22.61 27.24
CA ASP A 41 2.39 -21.18 26.98
C ASP A 41 1.37 -20.47 27.88
N GLU A 42 1.68 -19.25 28.27
CA GLU A 42 0.82 -18.43 29.10
C GLU A 42 0.12 -17.38 28.24
N LEU A 43 -1.22 -17.33 28.28
CA LEU A 43 -2.01 -16.26 27.66
C LEU A 43 -1.93 -15.01 28.53
N LEU A 44 -1.36 -13.93 27.99
CA LEU A 44 -1.20 -12.67 28.70
C LEU A 44 -2.33 -11.68 28.42
N TYR A 45 -2.81 -11.64 27.19
CA TYR A 45 -3.84 -10.71 26.74
C TYR A 45 -4.65 -11.27 25.58
N GLU A 46 -5.95 -11.02 25.61
CA GLU A 46 -6.88 -11.31 24.52
C GLU A 46 -7.61 -10.04 24.11
N GLU A 47 -7.47 -9.65 22.85
CA GLU A 47 -8.25 -8.56 22.26
C GLU A 47 -9.63 -9.08 21.84
N LYS A 48 -10.66 -8.60 22.52
CA LYS A 48 -12.04 -9.05 22.31
C LYS A 48 -12.80 -8.21 21.30
N ASP A 49 -12.34 -6.98 21.06
CA ASP A 49 -12.97 -6.09 20.10
C ASP A 49 -12.46 -6.44 18.70
N GLU A 50 -13.38 -6.87 17.83
CA GLU A 50 -13.05 -7.34 16.47
C GLU A 50 -12.56 -6.22 15.53
N LEU A 51 -12.76 -4.96 15.88
CA LEU A 51 -12.16 -3.83 15.17
C LEU A 51 -10.64 -3.76 15.35
N PHE A 52 -10.10 -4.34 16.44
CA PHE A 52 -8.71 -4.18 16.82
C PHE A 52 -7.85 -5.39 16.45
N ARG A 53 -6.61 -5.10 16.06
CA ARG A 53 -5.54 -6.06 15.78
C ARG A 53 -4.43 -5.86 16.79
N LEU A 54 -3.88 -6.96 17.30
CA LEU A 54 -2.85 -6.97 18.33
C LEU A 54 -1.48 -7.23 17.71
N GLY A 55 -0.45 -6.50 18.16
CA GLY A 55 0.94 -6.72 17.79
C GLY A 55 1.87 -6.72 18.99
N VAL A 56 3.06 -7.31 18.84
CA VAL A 56 4.15 -7.27 19.82
C VAL A 56 5.48 -7.06 19.09
N TRP A 57 6.33 -6.15 19.63
CA TRP A 57 7.69 -5.92 19.12
C TRP A 57 8.62 -5.44 20.21
N ARG A 58 9.90 -5.37 19.93
CA ARG A 58 10.92 -4.85 20.84
C ARG A 58 11.42 -3.49 20.34
N SER A 59 11.61 -2.53 21.27
CA SER A 59 12.17 -1.22 20.95
C SER A 59 13.57 -1.35 20.31
N ARG A 60 13.96 -0.38 19.47
CA ARG A 60 15.31 -0.33 18.88
C ARG A 60 16.38 -0.23 19.97
N SER A 61 16.12 0.47 21.06
CA SER A 61 17.00 0.53 22.25
C SER A 61 17.19 -0.82 22.95
N ARG A 62 16.38 -1.84 22.58
CA ARG A 62 16.31 -3.19 23.18
C ARG A 62 15.91 -3.22 24.66
N ARG A 63 15.51 -2.08 25.25
CA ARG A 63 15.16 -1.97 26.67
C ARG A 63 13.71 -2.37 26.97
N PHE A 64 12.80 -2.25 25.98
CA PHE A 64 11.37 -2.49 26.20
C PHE A 64 10.79 -3.40 25.12
N LEU A 65 9.79 -4.15 25.54
CA LEU A 65 8.82 -4.81 24.69
C LEU A 65 7.56 -3.94 24.65
N PHE A 66 6.97 -3.76 23.48
CA PHE A 66 5.71 -3.07 23.29
C PHE A 66 4.64 -4.04 22.80
N SER A 67 3.40 -3.88 23.29
CA SER A 67 2.23 -4.52 22.73
C SER A 67 1.20 -3.46 22.41
N MET A 68 0.60 -3.52 21.24
CA MET A 68 -0.36 -2.55 20.76
C MET A 68 -1.59 -3.23 20.18
N SER A 69 -2.76 -2.80 20.65
CA SER A 69 -4.05 -3.04 19.99
C SER A 69 -4.38 -1.81 19.15
N ARG A 70 -4.63 -2.00 17.85
CA ARG A 70 -4.90 -0.92 16.88
C ARG A 70 -6.07 -1.27 15.96
N SER A 71 -6.98 -0.31 15.76
CA SER A 71 -7.94 -0.26 14.66
C SER A 71 -7.47 0.72 13.58
N PHE A 72 -8.29 1.01 12.58
CA PHE A 72 -7.96 2.05 11.58
C PHE A 72 -7.93 3.47 12.14
N THR A 73 -8.59 3.71 13.28
CA THR A 73 -8.75 5.06 13.83
C THR A 73 -8.34 5.20 15.29
N SER A 74 -8.00 4.11 15.98
CA SER A 74 -7.72 4.12 17.40
C SER A 74 -6.59 3.17 17.79
N ALA A 75 -5.85 3.50 18.84
CA ALA A 75 -4.76 2.66 19.34
C ALA A 75 -4.70 2.62 20.86
N GLU A 76 -4.13 1.54 21.40
CA GLU A 76 -3.82 1.32 22.81
C GLU A 76 -2.51 0.57 22.93
N ALA A 77 -1.53 1.12 23.65
CA ALA A 77 -0.22 0.51 23.82
C ALA A 77 0.10 0.19 25.27
N ARG A 78 0.82 -0.92 25.43
CA ARG A 78 1.42 -1.36 26.70
C ARG A 78 2.90 -1.62 26.49
N PHE A 79 3.68 -1.51 27.55
CA PHE A 79 5.10 -1.84 27.54
C PHE A 79 5.50 -2.74 28.70
N LEU A 80 6.59 -3.46 28.51
CA LEU A 80 7.24 -4.31 29.52
C LEU A 80 8.75 -4.12 29.42
N PRO A 81 9.50 -3.95 30.54
CA PRO A 81 10.96 -4.03 30.50
C PRO A 81 11.43 -5.36 29.88
N ALA A 82 12.34 -5.31 28.93
CA ALA A 82 12.77 -6.50 28.20
C ALA A 82 13.66 -7.42 29.06
N ASP A 83 14.23 -6.90 30.14
CA ASP A 83 15.03 -7.61 31.16
C ASP A 83 14.19 -8.16 32.32
N ASP A 84 12.91 -7.81 32.41
CA ASP A 84 11.93 -8.41 33.33
C ASP A 84 10.76 -9.06 32.55
N PRO A 85 11.02 -10.19 31.87
CA PRO A 85 9.99 -10.83 31.03
C PRO A 85 8.83 -11.42 31.83
N MET A 86 8.94 -11.53 33.15
CA MET A 86 7.91 -12.03 34.04
C MET A 86 7.09 -10.90 34.71
N GLY A 87 7.48 -9.65 34.47
CA GLY A 87 6.82 -8.47 34.99
C GLY A 87 5.42 -8.24 34.43
N THR A 88 4.79 -7.16 34.88
CA THR A 88 3.44 -6.75 34.47
C THR A 88 3.52 -5.72 33.35
N TRP A 89 2.72 -5.94 32.30
CA TRP A 89 2.55 -4.98 31.22
C TRP A 89 1.88 -3.69 31.72
N THR A 90 2.54 -2.56 31.50
CA THR A 90 2.07 -1.24 31.92
C THR A 90 1.40 -0.52 30.75
N MET A 91 0.20 0.01 30.97
CA MET A 91 -0.53 0.81 29.99
C MET A 91 0.15 2.16 29.79
N VAL A 92 0.32 2.58 28.52
CA VAL A 92 0.79 3.94 28.16
C VAL A 92 -0.39 4.90 28.11
N ALA A 93 -1.36 4.64 27.24
CA ALA A 93 -2.62 5.34 27.20
C ALA A 93 -3.73 4.37 26.75
N PRO A 94 -4.91 4.39 27.41
CA PRO A 94 -6.04 3.58 26.97
C PRO A 94 -6.56 4.06 25.62
N ARG A 95 -7.27 3.17 24.92
CA ARG A 95 -7.93 3.54 23.65
C ARG A 95 -9.01 4.58 23.86
N GLU A 96 -9.05 5.51 22.95
CA GLU A 96 -10.12 6.50 22.80
C GLU A 96 -10.54 6.51 21.34
N LYS A 97 -11.80 6.80 21.07
CA LYS A 97 -12.30 6.86 19.69
C LYS A 97 -11.55 7.93 18.91
N ASP A 98 -11.10 7.58 17.70
CA ASP A 98 -10.36 8.43 16.76
C ASP A 98 -9.01 8.94 17.32
N HIS A 99 -8.47 8.28 18.35
CA HIS A 99 -7.14 8.55 18.88
C HIS A 99 -6.15 7.46 18.48
N GLU A 100 -5.32 7.80 17.51
CA GLU A 100 -4.21 6.99 17.05
C GLU A 100 -2.91 7.48 17.68
N TYR A 101 -2.05 6.56 18.11
CA TYR A 101 -0.69 6.89 18.49
C TYR A 101 0.26 5.71 18.28
N ASP A 102 1.55 6.04 18.11
CA ASP A 102 2.67 5.11 18.06
C ASP A 102 3.69 5.48 19.11
N ILE A 103 4.51 4.52 19.52
CA ILE A 103 5.48 4.68 20.59
C ILE A 103 6.85 4.09 20.21
N ASP A 104 7.91 4.83 20.48
CA ASP A 104 9.30 4.34 20.47
C ASP A 104 10.04 4.85 21.72
N HIS A 105 11.29 4.38 21.94
CA HIS A 105 12.04 4.63 23.17
C HIS A 105 13.45 5.15 22.90
N GLY A 106 13.86 6.19 23.64
CA GLY A 106 15.23 6.71 23.68
C GLY A 106 15.59 7.36 25.01
N GLY A 107 16.74 6.99 25.57
CA GLY A 107 17.17 7.48 26.89
C GLY A 107 16.22 7.07 28.01
N ASP A 108 15.64 8.05 28.72
CA ASP A 108 14.64 7.84 29.76
C ASP A 108 13.23 8.30 29.34
N LEU A 109 13.02 8.44 28.00
CA LEU A 109 11.79 8.94 27.42
C LEU A 109 11.18 7.94 26.45
N PHE A 110 9.86 7.90 26.44
CA PHE A 110 9.08 7.44 25.32
C PHE A 110 8.80 8.60 24.37
N TYR A 111 8.90 8.35 23.08
CA TYR A 111 8.54 9.24 22.00
C TYR A 111 7.22 8.75 21.42
N ILE A 112 6.23 9.60 21.42
CA ILE A 112 4.85 9.23 21.09
C ILE A 112 4.35 10.15 19.99
N ARG A 113 4.11 9.56 18.79
CA ARG A 113 3.43 10.22 17.70
C ARG A 113 1.93 10.08 17.93
N THR A 114 1.17 11.16 18.01
CA THR A 114 -0.25 11.13 18.41
C THR A 114 -1.10 12.14 17.65
N ASN A 115 -2.34 11.74 17.28
CA ASN A 115 -3.37 12.63 16.73
C ASN A 115 -4.43 13.03 17.78
N GLY A 116 -4.24 12.67 19.05
CA GLY A 116 -5.14 13.04 20.13
C GLY A 116 -5.38 14.55 20.22
N ASP A 117 -6.48 14.95 20.87
CA ASP A 117 -6.90 16.35 21.03
C ASP A 117 -7.22 17.07 19.70
N GLY A 118 -7.55 16.31 18.65
CA GLY A 118 -7.93 16.87 17.35
C GLY A 118 -6.77 17.21 16.42
N PHE A 119 -5.54 16.84 16.76
CA PHE A 119 -4.33 17.07 15.94
C PHE A 119 -4.24 16.08 14.76
N ARG A 120 -5.12 16.20 13.78
CA ARG A 120 -5.34 15.24 12.69
C ARG A 120 -4.07 14.75 12.00
N ASN A 121 -3.12 15.65 11.70
CA ASN A 121 -1.86 15.32 11.04
C ASN A 121 -0.76 14.93 12.02
N PHE A 122 -1.11 14.53 13.23
CA PHE A 122 -0.25 14.12 14.34
C PHE A 122 0.68 15.24 14.84
N ARG A 123 1.14 15.04 16.05
CA ARG A 123 2.26 15.75 16.69
C ARG A 123 3.17 14.72 17.36
N LEU A 124 4.37 15.10 17.68
CA LEU A 124 5.29 14.28 18.46
C LEU A 124 5.34 14.82 19.89
N VAL A 125 5.08 13.95 20.85
CA VAL A 125 5.24 14.24 22.27
C VAL A 125 6.24 13.28 22.89
N VAL A 126 6.78 13.65 24.05
CA VAL A 126 7.62 12.78 24.87
C VAL A 126 7.04 12.63 26.25
N ALA A 127 7.25 11.47 26.87
CA ALA A 127 6.87 11.18 28.26
C ALA A 127 8.00 10.46 29.00
N PRO A 128 8.24 10.72 30.30
CA PRO A 128 9.16 9.90 31.09
C PRO A 128 8.70 8.44 31.12
N VAL A 129 9.65 7.50 31.02
CA VAL A 129 9.35 6.06 31.18
C VAL A 129 8.65 5.75 32.51
N ALA A 130 9.00 6.48 33.57
CA ALA A 130 8.41 6.32 34.90
C ALA A 130 6.96 6.84 35.01
N ASP A 131 6.55 7.77 34.12
CA ASP A 131 5.18 8.30 34.04
C ASP A 131 4.76 8.47 32.58
N PRO A 132 4.45 7.36 31.89
CA PRO A 132 4.20 7.36 30.43
C PRO A 132 2.79 7.87 30.07
N GLY A 133 1.91 8.08 31.06
CA GLY A 133 0.52 8.47 30.84
C GLY A 133 0.37 9.86 30.21
N ARG A 134 -0.83 10.12 29.62
CA ARG A 134 -1.12 11.38 28.89
C ARG A 134 -0.84 12.65 29.68
N ARG A 135 -0.92 12.62 31.00
CA ARG A 135 -0.62 13.79 31.86
C ARG A 135 0.85 14.19 31.82
N GLY A 136 1.75 13.21 31.57
CA GLY A 136 3.19 13.42 31.43
C GLY A 136 3.64 13.85 30.02
N TRP A 137 2.74 13.87 29.03
CA TRP A 137 3.09 14.15 27.65
C TRP A 137 3.48 15.62 27.45
N ARG A 138 4.68 15.84 26.96
CA ARG A 138 5.21 17.17 26.59
C ARG A 138 5.45 17.23 25.09
N GLU A 139 4.96 18.28 24.45
CA GLU A 139 5.12 18.48 23.01
C GLU A 139 6.60 18.66 22.62
N LEU A 140 7.05 17.92 21.63
CA LEU A 140 8.39 17.99 21.05
C LEU A 140 8.34 18.56 19.60
N ILE A 141 7.42 18.07 18.78
CA ILE A 141 7.14 18.63 17.45
C ILE A 141 5.64 18.94 17.41
N PRO A 142 5.26 20.23 17.24
CA PRO A 142 3.85 20.62 17.21
C PRO A 142 3.15 20.11 15.96
N HIS A 143 1.83 20.02 16.05
CA HIS A 143 0.96 19.75 14.91
C HIS A 143 1.09 20.84 13.85
N ARG A 144 1.04 20.44 12.58
CA ARG A 144 1.01 21.32 11.41
C ARG A 144 -0.10 20.88 10.46
N GLU A 145 -0.92 21.83 10.02
CA GLU A 145 -2.09 21.55 9.18
C GLU A 145 -1.74 20.90 7.83
N HIS A 146 -0.59 21.25 7.26
CA HIS A 146 -0.15 20.82 5.92
C HIS A 146 0.97 19.78 5.94
N VAL A 147 1.41 19.36 7.13
CA VAL A 147 2.47 18.37 7.30
C VAL A 147 1.99 17.25 8.21
N MET A 148 1.85 16.05 7.67
CA MET A 148 1.54 14.85 8.46
C MET A 148 2.82 14.23 8.99
N LEU A 149 2.88 13.95 10.28
CA LEU A 149 3.92 13.07 10.83
C LEU A 149 3.49 11.63 10.60
N GLU A 150 4.21 10.89 9.76
CA GLU A 150 3.86 9.50 9.41
C GLU A 150 4.50 8.47 10.31
N ASP A 151 5.77 8.67 10.66
CA ASP A 151 6.53 7.72 11.46
C ASP A 151 7.68 8.40 12.20
N ILE A 152 8.25 7.70 13.18
CA ILE A 152 9.43 8.14 13.92
C ILE A 152 10.38 6.97 14.19
N ASP A 153 11.66 7.19 13.94
CA ASP A 153 12.76 6.32 14.30
C ASP A 153 13.65 6.99 15.37
N VAL A 154 13.73 6.41 16.57
CA VAL A 154 14.52 6.96 17.68
C VAL A 154 15.84 6.22 17.83
N PHE A 155 16.94 6.98 17.95
CA PHE A 155 18.30 6.53 18.16
C PHE A 155 18.90 7.15 19.43
N ALA A 156 20.10 6.75 19.81
CA ALA A 156 20.75 7.25 21.02
C ALA A 156 21.00 8.77 21.03
N HIS A 157 21.27 9.36 19.85
CA HIS A 157 21.69 10.76 19.73
C HIS A 157 20.82 11.59 18.79
N GLN A 158 19.87 10.95 18.11
CA GLN A 158 19.02 11.60 17.10
C GLN A 158 17.68 10.88 16.99
N HIS A 159 16.69 11.56 16.41
CA HIS A 159 15.52 10.92 15.85
C HIS A 159 15.29 11.35 14.41
N VAL A 160 14.71 10.47 13.63
CA VAL A 160 14.30 10.74 12.24
C VAL A 160 12.78 10.64 12.18
N VAL A 161 12.13 11.73 11.74
CA VAL A 161 10.68 11.78 11.55
C VAL A 161 10.37 11.78 10.06
N HIS A 162 9.48 10.89 9.67
CA HIS A 162 8.91 10.87 8.33
C HIS A 162 7.76 11.88 8.29
N GLU A 163 7.95 12.95 7.58
CA GLU A 163 6.97 14.01 7.38
C GLU A 163 6.43 13.95 5.97
N ARG A 164 5.10 13.99 5.80
CA ARG A 164 4.49 14.12 4.47
C ARG A 164 3.98 15.54 4.29
N GLU A 165 4.50 16.20 3.28
CA GLU A 165 4.13 17.58 2.91
C GLU A 165 3.96 17.65 1.39
N ASP A 166 2.85 18.24 0.92
CA ASP A 166 2.49 18.33 -0.50
C ASP A 166 2.55 16.99 -1.25
N GLY A 167 2.21 15.90 -0.56
CA GLY A 167 2.18 14.55 -1.11
C GLY A 167 3.55 13.85 -1.21
N LEU A 168 4.62 14.45 -0.71
CA LEU A 168 5.97 13.88 -0.71
C LEU A 168 6.45 13.60 0.71
N ILE A 169 7.17 12.50 0.89
CA ILE A 169 7.82 12.18 2.16
C ILE A 169 9.12 13.00 2.27
N ARG A 170 9.29 13.66 3.43
CA ARG A 170 10.52 14.33 3.83
C ARG A 170 11.05 13.70 5.10
N LEU A 171 12.36 13.46 5.17
CA LEU A 171 13.00 12.98 6.38
C LEU A 171 13.55 14.17 7.17
N ARG A 172 12.97 14.40 8.36
CA ARG A 172 13.46 15.37 9.34
C ARG A 172 14.36 14.68 10.33
N VAL A 173 15.66 15.01 10.32
CA VAL A 173 16.66 14.52 11.26
C VAL A 173 16.87 15.56 12.34
N THR A 174 16.66 15.20 13.61
CA THR A 174 16.85 16.08 14.77
C THR A 174 17.95 15.52 15.67
N GLU A 175 18.94 16.32 16.02
CA GLU A 175 19.96 16.02 17.01
C GLU A 175 19.38 16.21 18.43
N LEU A 176 19.42 15.19 19.27
CA LEU A 176 18.78 15.23 20.60
C LEU A 176 19.47 16.19 21.58
N ALA A 177 20.79 16.37 21.47
CA ALA A 177 21.55 17.21 22.38
C ALA A 177 21.24 18.72 22.22
N THR A 178 20.97 19.15 20.99
CA THR A 178 20.79 20.57 20.66
C THR A 178 19.36 20.94 20.27
N GLY A 179 18.55 19.93 19.84
CA GLY A 179 17.25 20.14 19.22
C GLY A 179 17.33 20.68 17.80
N ALA A 180 18.52 20.87 17.25
CA ALA A 180 18.69 21.32 15.86
C ALA A 180 18.24 20.25 14.88
N PHE A 181 17.58 20.67 13.80
CA PHE A 181 17.09 19.75 12.78
C PHE A 181 17.41 20.19 11.37
N HIS A 182 17.35 19.25 10.44
CA HIS A 182 17.42 19.51 9.00
C HIS A 182 16.60 18.47 8.25
N HIS A 183 16.25 18.77 6.98
CA HIS A 183 15.63 17.80 6.08
C HIS A 183 16.65 17.23 5.11
N VAL A 184 16.56 15.92 4.87
CA VAL A 184 17.32 15.26 3.80
C VAL A 184 16.76 15.72 2.45
N GLN A 185 17.66 16.11 1.52
CA GLN A 185 17.27 16.60 0.20
C GLN A 185 17.30 15.48 -0.84
N PHE A 186 16.31 15.44 -1.72
CA PHE A 186 16.21 14.50 -2.84
C PHE A 186 16.00 15.26 -4.16
N PRO A 187 16.56 14.74 -5.28
CA PRO A 187 16.70 15.54 -6.51
C PRO A 187 15.44 15.57 -7.41
N GLU A 188 14.51 14.61 -7.26
CA GLU A 188 13.42 14.43 -8.21
C GLU A 188 12.10 15.06 -7.74
N PRO A 189 11.22 15.49 -8.66
CA PRO A 189 9.97 16.19 -8.31
C PRO A 189 8.91 15.25 -7.71
N THR A 190 9.04 13.94 -7.91
CA THR A 190 8.15 12.91 -7.36
C THR A 190 8.97 11.65 -7.09
N TYR A 191 8.89 11.17 -5.86
CA TYR A 191 9.68 10.05 -5.37
C TYR A 191 8.97 9.35 -4.20
N ASP A 192 9.52 8.21 -3.81
CA ASP A 192 9.09 7.43 -2.66
C ASP A 192 10.29 7.08 -1.78
N ILE A 193 10.12 7.17 -0.47
CA ILE A 193 11.14 6.88 0.53
C ILE A 193 10.56 5.97 1.60
N ALA A 194 11.36 4.99 2.02
CA ALA A 194 11.05 4.16 3.17
C ALA A 194 12.29 3.98 4.05
N ALA A 195 12.10 3.83 5.36
CA ALA A 195 13.14 3.33 6.23
C ALA A 195 13.56 1.91 5.79
N GLU A 196 14.84 1.63 5.78
CA GLU A 196 15.37 0.27 5.77
C GLU A 196 15.60 -0.20 7.22
N PRO A 197 15.86 -1.48 7.47
CA PRO A 197 16.18 -1.95 8.82
C PRO A 197 17.34 -1.16 9.43
N ASN A 198 17.04 -0.37 10.47
CA ASN A 198 17.98 0.44 11.23
C ASN A 198 18.12 -0.19 12.63
N ALA A 199 18.76 -1.37 12.71
CA ALA A 199 18.79 -2.19 13.92
C ALA A 199 19.70 -1.63 15.03
N GLU A 200 20.70 -0.82 14.66
CA GLU A 200 21.65 -0.26 15.61
C GLU A 200 21.10 1.00 16.26
N PHE A 201 21.03 1.01 17.59
CA PHE A 201 20.54 2.16 18.34
C PHE A 201 21.57 3.28 18.45
N VAL A 202 22.86 2.93 18.59
CA VAL A 202 23.96 3.88 18.70
C VAL A 202 24.67 3.98 17.35
N THR A 203 24.18 4.85 16.50
CA THR A 203 24.75 5.06 15.15
C THR A 203 24.45 6.48 14.66
N PRO A 204 25.36 7.13 13.92
CA PRO A 204 25.06 8.36 13.17
C PRO A 204 24.46 8.09 11.78
N VAL A 205 24.32 6.82 11.40
CA VAL A 205 23.86 6.43 10.06
C VAL A 205 22.39 6.08 10.09
N TYR A 206 21.63 6.67 9.16
CA TYR A 206 20.26 6.31 8.86
C TYR A 206 20.17 5.63 7.49
N ARG A 207 19.75 4.37 7.47
CA ARG A 207 19.58 3.62 6.22
C ARG A 207 18.17 3.82 5.68
N LEU A 208 18.09 4.17 4.41
CA LEU A 208 16.82 4.41 3.72
C LEU A 208 16.82 3.78 2.33
N ARG A 209 15.63 3.49 1.84
CA ARG A 209 15.36 3.17 0.44
C ARG A 209 14.77 4.40 -0.23
N TYR A 210 15.31 4.74 -1.38
CA TYR A 210 14.82 5.78 -2.26
C TYR A 210 14.50 5.20 -3.63
N GLN A 211 13.41 5.64 -4.22
CA GLN A 211 13.07 5.36 -5.60
C GLN A 211 12.18 6.48 -6.16
N SER A 212 12.05 6.53 -7.49
CA SER A 212 11.10 7.40 -8.17
C SER A 212 10.44 6.66 -9.33
N LEU A 213 9.65 7.35 -10.14
CA LEU A 213 9.12 6.76 -11.37
C LEU A 213 10.21 6.42 -12.40
N ILE A 214 11.41 7.05 -12.29
CA ILE A 214 12.56 6.85 -13.17
C ILE A 214 13.82 6.36 -12.45
N THR A 215 13.96 6.53 -11.16
CA THR A 215 15.12 6.01 -10.42
C THR A 215 14.80 4.64 -9.82
N PRO A 216 15.53 3.57 -10.19
CA PRO A 216 15.37 2.25 -9.60
C PRO A 216 15.53 2.24 -8.08
N SER A 217 14.85 1.30 -7.41
CA SER A 217 14.94 1.14 -5.96
C SER A 217 16.40 1.06 -5.51
N SER A 218 16.79 2.00 -4.66
CA SER A 218 18.19 2.25 -4.25
C SER A 218 18.26 2.36 -2.73
N VAL A 219 19.19 1.65 -2.13
CA VAL A 219 19.47 1.70 -0.70
C VAL A 219 20.63 2.66 -0.43
N PHE A 220 20.42 3.61 0.46
CA PHE A 220 21.39 4.60 0.86
C PHE A 220 21.66 4.54 2.36
N ASP A 221 22.90 4.82 2.75
CA ASP A 221 23.24 5.25 4.09
C ASP A 221 23.34 6.78 4.11
N TYR A 222 22.57 7.39 5.00
CA TYR A 222 22.65 8.81 5.28
C TYR A 222 23.41 9.05 6.57
N ASP A 223 24.61 9.66 6.47
CA ASP A 223 25.38 10.14 7.64
C ASP A 223 24.73 11.43 8.14
N THR A 224 24.09 11.37 9.30
CA THR A 224 23.34 12.49 9.87
C THR A 224 24.22 13.62 10.35
N SER A 225 25.49 13.33 10.70
CA SER A 225 26.48 14.31 11.14
C SER A 225 27.09 15.05 9.96
N ARG A 226 27.45 14.32 8.88
CA ARG A 226 28.06 14.88 7.66
C ARG A 226 27.01 15.37 6.66
N ARG A 227 25.76 14.94 6.81
CA ARG A 227 24.63 15.22 5.91
C ARG A 227 24.88 14.73 4.47
N THR A 228 25.44 13.53 4.35
CA THR A 228 25.80 12.93 3.06
C THR A 228 25.08 11.61 2.85
N LEU A 229 24.60 11.40 1.62
CA LEU A 229 24.02 10.15 1.15
C LEU A 229 25.09 9.32 0.46
N THR A 230 25.24 8.07 0.87
CA THR A 230 26.14 7.09 0.23
C THR A 230 25.28 5.97 -0.36
N LEU A 231 25.33 5.80 -1.67
CA LEU A 231 24.64 4.69 -2.35
C LEU A 231 25.31 3.37 -1.98
N LEU A 232 24.54 2.44 -1.42
CA LEU A 232 25.00 1.09 -1.09
C LEU A 232 24.63 0.09 -2.19
N LYS A 233 23.40 0.18 -2.69
CA LYS A 233 22.88 -0.74 -3.68
C LYS A 233 21.77 -0.06 -4.49
N GLN A 234 21.79 -0.30 -5.80
CA GLN A 234 20.67 0.02 -6.69
C GLN A 234 20.20 -1.27 -7.37
N THR A 235 18.89 -1.42 -7.49
CA THR A 235 18.32 -2.55 -8.22
C THR A 235 18.71 -2.45 -9.69
N GLU A 236 19.35 -3.50 -10.20
CA GLU A 236 19.73 -3.59 -11.61
C GLU A 236 18.49 -3.74 -12.51
N VAL A 237 18.48 -3.02 -13.61
CA VAL A 237 17.48 -3.17 -14.66
C VAL A 237 18.09 -4.00 -15.78
N LEU A 238 17.65 -5.25 -15.88
CA LEU A 238 18.15 -6.20 -16.87
C LEU A 238 17.85 -5.72 -18.29
N GLY A 239 18.81 -5.88 -19.19
CA GLY A 239 18.71 -5.41 -20.59
C GLY A 239 19.19 -3.97 -20.81
N GLY A 240 19.67 -3.30 -19.75
CA GLY A 240 20.15 -1.92 -19.79
C GLY A 240 19.05 -0.90 -19.51
N TYR A 241 19.45 0.23 -18.91
CA TYR A 241 18.54 1.32 -18.55
C TYR A 241 19.27 2.66 -18.61
N ASP A 242 18.67 3.60 -19.31
CA ASP A 242 19.13 4.99 -19.33
C ASP A 242 18.00 5.92 -18.83
N PRO A 243 18.11 6.46 -17.61
CA PRO A 243 17.08 7.31 -17.03
C PRO A 243 16.85 8.60 -17.82
N THR A 244 17.82 9.08 -18.62
CA THR A 244 17.70 10.31 -19.43
C THR A 244 16.69 10.17 -20.57
N ARG A 245 16.31 8.94 -20.92
CA ARG A 245 15.26 8.67 -21.92
C ARG A 245 13.84 8.93 -21.41
N TYR A 246 13.68 9.18 -20.12
CA TYR A 246 12.38 9.38 -19.47
C TYR A 246 12.34 10.70 -18.70
N ARG A 247 11.15 11.21 -18.50
CA ARG A 247 10.89 12.34 -17.59
C ARG A 247 9.72 12.04 -16.69
N SER A 248 9.76 12.54 -15.45
CA SER A 248 8.64 12.52 -14.53
C SER A 248 8.17 13.95 -14.23
N GLU A 249 6.87 14.09 -14.00
CA GLU A 249 6.24 15.37 -13.72
C GLU A 249 5.32 15.26 -12.50
N ARG A 250 5.22 16.34 -11.73
CA ARG A 250 4.23 16.52 -10.68
C ARG A 250 3.22 17.56 -11.15
N LEU A 251 1.96 17.14 -11.31
CA LEU A 251 0.86 17.97 -11.81
C LEU A 251 -0.25 18.07 -10.77
N TYR A 252 -1.22 18.94 -11.02
CA TYR A 252 -2.39 19.10 -10.16
C TYR A 252 -3.64 19.34 -11.00
N ALA A 253 -4.66 18.51 -10.82
CA ALA A 253 -6.01 18.78 -11.30
C ALA A 253 -6.80 19.57 -10.26
N THR A 254 -7.83 20.28 -10.69
CA THR A 254 -8.78 20.95 -9.78
C THR A 254 -10.11 20.19 -9.81
N ALA A 255 -10.50 19.63 -8.68
CA ALA A 255 -11.80 18.98 -8.52
C ALA A 255 -12.95 20.00 -8.52
N GLY A 256 -14.19 19.56 -8.71
CA GLY A 256 -15.35 20.44 -8.79
C GLY A 256 -15.63 21.29 -7.54
N ASP A 257 -15.09 20.90 -6.39
CA ASP A 257 -15.14 21.65 -5.13
C ASP A 257 -13.94 22.57 -4.90
N GLY A 258 -13.05 22.73 -5.91
CA GLY A 258 -11.84 23.54 -5.84
C GLY A 258 -10.62 22.83 -5.24
N THR A 259 -10.75 21.58 -4.80
CA THR A 259 -9.64 20.80 -4.23
C THR A 259 -8.58 20.52 -5.30
N ARG A 260 -7.31 20.78 -4.98
CA ARG A 260 -6.17 20.47 -5.85
C ARG A 260 -5.74 19.02 -5.65
N VAL A 261 -5.94 18.19 -6.68
CA VAL A 261 -5.63 16.75 -6.67
C VAL A 261 -4.27 16.53 -7.33
N PRO A 262 -3.27 16.00 -6.61
CA PRO A 262 -1.94 15.78 -7.17
C PRO A 262 -1.92 14.61 -8.16
N ILE A 263 -1.01 14.69 -9.14
CA ILE A 263 -0.79 13.66 -10.16
C ILE A 263 0.72 13.45 -10.29
N SER A 264 1.18 12.19 -10.25
CA SER A 264 2.55 11.84 -10.64
C SER A 264 2.52 11.20 -12.02
N LEU A 265 3.35 11.68 -12.93
CA LEU A 265 3.35 11.22 -14.32
C LEU A 265 4.77 10.84 -14.75
N VAL A 266 4.89 9.81 -15.60
CA VAL A 266 6.13 9.42 -16.26
C VAL A 266 5.87 9.08 -17.73
N CYS A 267 6.76 9.55 -18.61
CA CYS A 267 6.74 9.25 -20.02
C CYS A 267 8.17 9.26 -20.60
N ARG A 268 8.31 8.92 -21.86
CA ARG A 268 9.57 9.16 -22.59
C ARG A 268 9.86 10.67 -22.66
N ALA A 269 11.13 11.03 -22.64
CA ALA A 269 11.55 12.43 -22.73
C ALA A 269 11.06 13.13 -24.01
N ASP A 270 10.94 12.39 -25.11
CA ASP A 270 10.49 12.85 -26.41
C ASP A 270 8.97 12.74 -26.65
N THR A 271 8.19 12.31 -25.65
CA THR A 271 6.72 12.21 -25.77
C THR A 271 6.10 13.58 -26.03
N PRO A 272 5.37 13.76 -27.16
CA PRO A 272 4.72 15.03 -27.43
C PRO A 272 3.54 15.29 -26.51
N ARG A 273 3.20 16.56 -26.30
CA ARG A 273 2.00 16.98 -25.57
C ARG A 273 0.97 17.54 -26.58
N ASP A 274 0.44 16.65 -27.40
CA ASP A 274 -0.48 16.98 -28.50
C ASP A 274 -1.85 16.28 -28.37
N GLY A 275 -2.05 15.49 -27.31
CA GLY A 275 -3.25 14.70 -27.08
C GLY A 275 -3.21 13.31 -27.75
N GLY A 276 -2.22 13.01 -28.57
CA GLY A 276 -2.13 11.75 -29.31
C GLY A 276 -1.43 10.59 -28.58
N SER A 277 -0.84 10.86 -27.40
CA SER A 277 -0.12 9.83 -26.64
C SER A 277 -1.09 8.97 -25.85
N PRO A 278 -1.04 7.63 -25.98
CA PRO A 278 -1.83 6.76 -25.13
C PRO A 278 -1.36 6.85 -23.67
N MET A 279 -2.28 6.62 -22.74
CA MET A 279 -2.02 6.73 -21.30
C MET A 279 -2.63 5.58 -20.51
N LEU A 280 -1.88 5.10 -19.52
CA LEU A 280 -2.39 4.31 -18.40
C LEU A 280 -2.52 5.20 -17.17
N LEU A 281 -3.74 5.44 -16.70
CA LEU A 281 -4.02 6.18 -15.46
C LEU A 281 -4.40 5.19 -14.36
N VAL A 282 -3.66 5.22 -13.25
CA VAL A 282 -3.91 4.36 -12.10
C VAL A 282 -4.33 5.15 -10.88
N GLY A 283 -5.14 4.54 -9.99
CA GLY A 283 -5.56 5.14 -8.73
C GLY A 283 -5.99 4.11 -7.70
N TYR A 284 -6.05 4.54 -6.42
CA TYR A 284 -6.49 3.70 -5.32
C TYR A 284 -7.50 4.41 -4.43
N GLY A 285 -7.08 5.40 -3.63
CA GLY A 285 -7.94 6.32 -2.89
C GLY A 285 -8.69 5.71 -1.72
N SER A 286 -8.06 4.85 -0.91
CA SER A 286 -8.69 4.21 0.26
C SER A 286 -7.69 3.97 1.38
N TYR A 287 -8.19 3.79 2.59
CA TYR A 287 -7.45 3.42 3.83
C TYR A 287 -6.36 4.41 4.24
N GLY A 288 -6.34 5.63 3.71
CA GLY A 288 -5.26 6.56 3.95
C GLY A 288 -3.91 6.12 3.35
N ILE A 289 -3.94 5.18 2.40
CA ILE A 289 -2.72 4.69 1.74
C ILE A 289 -2.30 5.70 0.67
N ALA A 290 -1.11 6.26 0.82
CA ALA A 290 -0.49 7.06 -0.24
C ALA A 290 0.04 6.14 -1.33
N TYR A 291 -0.42 6.32 -2.57
CA TYR A 291 0.03 5.50 -3.69
C TYR A 291 1.46 5.90 -4.09
N PRO A 292 2.45 4.97 -4.00
CA PRO A 292 3.85 5.34 -4.14
C PRO A 292 4.24 5.64 -5.59
N ALA A 293 5.04 6.70 -5.80
CA ALA A 293 5.71 6.99 -7.06
C ALA A 293 6.95 6.10 -7.25
N SER A 294 6.74 4.79 -7.29
CA SER A 294 7.80 3.78 -7.29
C SER A 294 8.27 3.40 -8.70
N PHE A 295 9.53 2.97 -8.79
CA PHE A 295 10.10 2.40 -10.03
C PHE A 295 9.48 1.03 -10.35
N SER A 296 9.33 0.77 -11.65
CA SER A 296 8.98 -0.56 -12.15
C SER A 296 9.71 -0.83 -13.45
N SER A 297 10.58 -1.85 -13.48
CA SER A 297 11.29 -2.26 -14.70
C SER A 297 10.34 -2.78 -15.77
N SER A 298 9.25 -3.44 -15.40
CA SER A 298 8.23 -3.89 -16.37
C SER A 298 7.50 -2.71 -17.02
N ARG A 299 7.31 -1.59 -16.30
CA ARG A 299 6.69 -0.36 -16.83
C ARG A 299 7.46 0.21 -18.03
N LEU A 300 8.77 -0.02 -18.12
CA LEU A 300 9.58 0.39 -19.27
C LEU A 300 9.02 -0.18 -20.57
N SER A 301 8.42 -1.37 -20.53
CA SER A 301 7.76 -1.98 -21.69
C SER A 301 6.61 -1.13 -22.22
N LEU A 302 5.87 -0.42 -21.38
CA LEU A 302 4.83 0.54 -21.77
C LEU A 302 5.45 1.85 -22.26
N LEU A 303 6.39 2.41 -21.49
CA LEU A 303 7.04 3.68 -21.78
C LEU A 303 7.78 3.65 -23.13
N ASP A 304 8.56 2.59 -23.40
CA ASP A 304 9.31 2.43 -24.65
C ASP A 304 8.41 2.28 -25.88
N ARG A 305 7.14 1.94 -25.68
CA ARG A 305 6.12 1.91 -26.73
C ARG A 305 5.28 3.19 -26.79
N GLY A 306 5.71 4.23 -26.06
CA GLY A 306 5.10 5.56 -26.09
C GLY A 306 3.83 5.69 -25.25
N VAL A 307 3.57 4.75 -24.33
CA VAL A 307 2.47 4.88 -23.35
C VAL A 307 2.94 5.73 -22.17
N THR A 308 2.25 6.80 -21.87
CA THR A 308 2.42 7.60 -20.65
C THR A 308 1.77 6.88 -19.48
N VAL A 309 2.38 6.90 -18.30
CA VAL A 309 1.76 6.35 -17.08
C VAL A 309 1.57 7.46 -16.07
N ALA A 310 0.36 7.59 -15.54
CA ALA A 310 -0.01 8.58 -14.54
C ALA A 310 -0.63 7.93 -13.31
N ILE A 311 -0.38 8.51 -12.14
CA ILE A 311 -0.93 8.11 -10.85
C ILE A 311 -1.79 9.26 -10.33
N ALA A 312 -3.08 9.02 -10.11
CA ALA A 312 -3.98 9.97 -9.49
C ALA A 312 -3.93 9.83 -7.95
N HIS A 313 -3.47 10.86 -7.26
CA HIS A 313 -3.37 10.89 -5.80
C HIS A 313 -4.64 11.47 -5.19
N ILE A 314 -5.71 10.69 -5.28
CA ILE A 314 -7.10 11.10 -4.98
C ILE A 314 -7.43 11.02 -3.49
N ARG A 315 -8.46 11.78 -3.05
CA ARG A 315 -8.97 11.70 -1.67
C ARG A 315 -9.41 10.29 -1.31
N GLY A 316 -9.25 9.95 -0.01
CA GLY A 316 -9.34 8.58 0.53
C GLY A 316 -7.98 7.90 0.63
N GLY A 317 -6.97 8.34 -0.14
CA GLY A 317 -5.56 8.04 0.09
C GLY A 317 -4.96 8.88 1.22
N GLY A 318 -3.65 8.77 1.43
CA GLY A 318 -2.90 9.46 2.49
C GLY A 318 -1.98 10.60 1.99
N GLU A 319 -1.96 10.87 0.69
CA GLU A 319 -0.94 11.71 0.06
C GLU A 319 -0.87 13.13 0.64
N MET A 320 -2.02 13.70 1.02
CA MET A 320 -2.08 15.04 1.63
C MET A 320 -2.39 14.98 3.14
N GLY A 321 -2.09 13.85 3.79
CA GLY A 321 -2.27 13.62 5.21
C GLY A 321 -3.65 13.09 5.61
N LYS A 322 -3.92 13.06 6.93
CA LYS A 322 -5.14 12.42 7.49
C LYS A 322 -6.43 13.05 6.99
N ARG A 323 -6.46 14.36 6.80
CA ARG A 323 -7.64 15.06 6.25
C ARG A 323 -7.98 14.61 4.83
N TRP A 324 -6.96 14.24 4.06
CA TRP A 324 -7.14 13.71 2.71
C TRP A 324 -7.86 12.36 2.73
N HIS A 325 -7.48 11.51 3.67
CA HIS A 325 -8.17 10.25 3.95
C HIS A 325 -9.62 10.50 4.42
N ASP A 326 -9.81 11.34 5.44
CA ASP A 326 -11.12 11.63 6.00
C ASP A 326 -12.09 12.24 4.96
N ALA A 327 -11.57 13.00 4.01
CA ALA A 327 -12.35 13.60 2.93
C ALA A 327 -12.72 12.62 1.80
N GLY A 328 -12.27 11.37 1.85
CA GLY A 328 -12.56 10.34 0.85
C GLY A 328 -13.00 9.01 1.45
N ARG A 329 -13.45 8.96 2.71
CA ARG A 329 -14.00 7.76 3.37
C ARG A 329 -15.40 8.00 3.92
N LEU A 330 -16.07 6.94 4.37
CA LEU A 330 -17.41 6.98 4.95
C LEU A 330 -18.39 7.76 4.05
N LEU A 331 -19.11 8.73 4.59
CA LEU A 331 -20.07 9.57 3.85
C LEU A 331 -19.41 10.59 2.90
N ASN A 332 -18.07 10.58 2.77
CA ASN A 332 -17.30 11.40 1.84
C ASN A 332 -16.71 10.57 0.67
N LYS A 333 -16.93 9.27 0.62
CA LYS A 333 -16.30 8.35 -0.34
C LYS A 333 -16.44 8.77 -1.81
N ARG A 334 -17.52 9.42 -2.18
CA ARG A 334 -17.75 9.88 -3.56
C ARG A 334 -16.68 10.87 -4.05
N HIS A 335 -16.01 11.60 -3.16
CA HIS A 335 -14.91 12.49 -3.56
C HIS A 335 -13.75 11.72 -4.20
N THR A 336 -13.48 10.46 -3.78
CA THR A 336 -12.49 9.60 -4.43
C THR A 336 -12.78 9.47 -5.94
N PHE A 337 -14.03 9.25 -6.30
CA PHE A 337 -14.44 9.03 -7.69
C PHE A 337 -14.47 10.34 -8.49
N THR A 338 -14.99 11.41 -7.91
CA THR A 338 -15.03 12.72 -8.58
C THR A 338 -13.63 13.32 -8.76
N ASP A 339 -12.70 13.07 -7.84
CA ASP A 339 -11.30 13.46 -7.98
C ASP A 339 -10.63 12.73 -9.15
N PHE A 340 -10.85 11.42 -9.29
CA PHE A 340 -10.30 10.65 -10.39
C PHE A 340 -10.84 11.10 -11.75
N ILE A 341 -12.13 11.42 -11.81
CA ILE A 341 -12.76 12.00 -13.00
C ILE A 341 -12.13 13.37 -13.31
N ALA A 342 -11.96 14.24 -12.31
CA ALA A 342 -11.34 15.55 -12.49
C ALA A 342 -9.88 15.44 -12.97
N VAL A 343 -9.11 14.48 -12.44
CA VAL A 343 -7.75 14.16 -12.95
C VAL A 343 -7.81 13.74 -14.41
N THR A 344 -8.74 12.86 -14.76
CA THR A 344 -8.93 12.41 -16.15
C THR A 344 -9.23 13.58 -17.09
N GLU A 345 -10.22 14.41 -16.73
CA GLU A 345 -10.62 15.58 -17.52
C GLU A 345 -9.47 16.60 -17.66
N HIS A 346 -8.70 16.81 -16.59
CA HIS A 346 -7.50 17.67 -16.63
C HIS A 346 -6.44 17.14 -17.61
N LEU A 347 -6.11 15.84 -17.56
CA LEU A 347 -5.10 15.24 -18.44
C LEU A 347 -5.51 15.30 -19.91
N ILE A 348 -6.81 15.18 -20.22
CA ILE A 348 -7.35 15.34 -21.57
C ILE A 348 -7.30 16.82 -21.99
N ALA A 349 -7.80 17.74 -21.17
CA ALA A 349 -7.83 19.18 -21.46
C ALA A 349 -6.43 19.74 -21.70
N GLU A 350 -5.46 19.29 -20.91
CA GLU A 350 -4.05 19.67 -21.01
C GLU A 350 -3.28 18.91 -22.11
N ARG A 351 -3.99 18.09 -22.89
CA ARG A 351 -3.46 17.36 -24.06
C ARG A 351 -2.31 16.38 -23.75
N TYR A 352 -2.34 15.76 -22.57
CA TYR A 352 -1.48 14.62 -22.24
C TYR A 352 -1.96 13.33 -22.93
N THR A 353 -3.25 13.22 -23.17
CA THR A 353 -3.92 12.09 -23.85
C THR A 353 -5.28 12.54 -24.39
N ALA A 354 -6.01 11.61 -25.03
CA ALA A 354 -7.41 11.75 -25.42
C ALA A 354 -8.20 10.55 -24.92
N PRO A 355 -9.56 10.62 -24.84
CA PRO A 355 -10.38 9.50 -24.40
C PRO A 355 -10.08 8.19 -25.12
N GLU A 356 -9.81 8.23 -26.43
CA GLU A 356 -9.55 7.09 -27.30
C GLU A 356 -8.21 6.39 -27.02
N GLY A 357 -7.30 7.06 -26.29
CA GLY A 357 -6.00 6.52 -25.87
C GLY A 357 -5.91 6.23 -24.38
N LEU A 358 -6.97 6.50 -23.60
CA LEU A 358 -6.90 6.42 -22.14
C LEU A 358 -7.37 5.07 -21.62
N VAL A 359 -6.46 4.35 -20.98
CA VAL A 359 -6.72 3.13 -20.22
C VAL A 359 -6.65 3.45 -18.72
N ILE A 360 -7.60 2.94 -17.94
CA ILE A 360 -7.60 3.10 -16.48
C ILE A 360 -7.44 1.75 -15.77
N GLU A 361 -6.71 1.75 -14.65
CA GLU A 361 -6.45 0.54 -13.87
C GLU A 361 -6.64 0.80 -12.37
N GLY A 362 -7.20 -0.18 -11.67
CA GLY A 362 -7.29 -0.19 -10.23
C GLY A 362 -7.50 -1.59 -9.66
N GLY A 363 -6.86 -1.86 -8.53
CA GLY A 363 -6.95 -3.15 -7.86
C GLY A 363 -7.64 -3.06 -6.49
N SER A 364 -8.34 -4.13 -6.06
CA SER A 364 -8.97 -4.20 -4.73
C SER A 364 -9.94 -3.01 -4.52
N ALA A 365 -9.73 -2.17 -3.52
CA ALA A 365 -10.47 -0.90 -3.36
C ALA A 365 -10.28 0.07 -4.56
N GLY A 366 -9.13 0.01 -5.26
CA GLY A 366 -8.96 0.68 -6.55
C GLY A 366 -9.86 0.10 -7.65
N GLY A 367 -10.22 -1.18 -7.55
CA GLY A 367 -11.23 -1.80 -8.43
C GLY A 367 -12.64 -1.27 -8.17
N LEU A 368 -12.98 -0.95 -6.90
CA LEU A 368 -14.19 -0.17 -6.57
C LEU A 368 -14.14 1.19 -7.27
N LEU A 369 -13.01 1.91 -7.16
CA LEU A 369 -12.83 3.20 -7.86
C LEU A 369 -13.15 3.06 -9.35
N ILE A 370 -12.50 2.12 -10.04
CA ILE A 370 -12.69 1.94 -11.50
C ILE A 370 -14.15 1.58 -11.81
N GLY A 371 -14.75 0.63 -11.09
CA GLY A 371 -16.14 0.25 -11.30
C GLY A 371 -17.12 1.40 -11.09
N ALA A 372 -16.86 2.28 -10.10
CA ALA A 372 -17.69 3.44 -9.83
C ALA A 372 -17.57 4.52 -10.93
N VAL A 373 -16.35 4.85 -11.37
CA VAL A 373 -16.17 5.88 -12.42
C VAL A 373 -16.67 5.41 -13.77
N LEU A 374 -16.62 4.10 -14.07
CA LEU A 374 -17.24 3.53 -15.27
C LEU A 374 -18.77 3.66 -15.27
N ASN A 375 -19.41 3.63 -14.10
CA ASN A 375 -20.85 3.92 -13.98
C ASN A 375 -21.16 5.42 -14.08
N MET A 376 -20.22 6.30 -13.71
CA MET A 376 -20.43 7.75 -13.69
C MET A 376 -20.10 8.41 -15.04
N ARG A 377 -18.95 8.06 -15.64
CA ARG A 377 -18.40 8.68 -16.87
C ARG A 377 -17.72 7.65 -17.77
N PRO A 378 -18.46 6.67 -18.31
CA PRO A 378 -17.90 5.67 -19.21
C PRO A 378 -17.31 6.26 -20.50
N ASP A 379 -17.78 7.44 -20.88
CA ASP A 379 -17.38 8.19 -22.08
C ASP A 379 -15.93 8.69 -22.08
N LEU A 380 -15.30 8.78 -20.90
CA LEU A 380 -13.93 9.31 -20.77
C LEU A 380 -12.84 8.26 -21.05
N TYR A 381 -13.18 6.99 -21.13
CA TYR A 381 -12.20 5.91 -21.12
C TYR A 381 -12.32 5.02 -22.35
N HIS A 382 -11.16 4.69 -22.95
CA HIS A 382 -11.09 3.71 -24.03
C HIS A 382 -11.19 2.27 -23.50
N ALA A 383 -10.46 2.00 -22.41
CA ALA A 383 -10.46 0.69 -21.78
C ALA A 383 -10.23 0.78 -20.27
N ALA A 384 -10.63 -0.26 -19.55
CA ALA A 384 -10.46 -0.36 -18.09
C ALA A 384 -10.02 -1.75 -17.66
N GLU A 385 -9.07 -1.82 -16.74
CA GLU A 385 -8.65 -3.03 -16.08
C GLU A 385 -9.03 -2.98 -14.58
N LEU A 386 -9.82 -3.96 -14.14
CA LEU A 386 -10.21 -4.14 -12.75
C LEU A 386 -9.53 -5.40 -12.19
N ARG A 387 -8.63 -5.23 -11.24
CA ARG A 387 -7.85 -6.33 -10.65
C ARG A 387 -8.38 -6.64 -9.25
N VAL A 388 -8.75 -7.92 -8.99
CA VAL A 388 -9.32 -8.37 -7.71
C VAL A 388 -10.31 -7.36 -7.11
N PRO A 389 -11.30 -6.85 -7.90
CA PRO A 389 -11.98 -5.60 -7.60
C PRO A 389 -13.08 -5.75 -6.55
N PHE A 390 -13.12 -4.83 -5.59
CA PHE A 390 -14.15 -4.69 -4.58
C PHE A 390 -15.39 -4.00 -5.18
N VAL A 391 -16.24 -4.75 -5.88
CA VAL A 391 -17.34 -4.19 -6.69
C VAL A 391 -18.75 -4.44 -6.15
N ASP A 392 -18.91 -5.30 -5.15
CA ASP A 392 -20.21 -5.57 -4.51
C ASP A 392 -20.22 -5.12 -3.05
N VAL A 393 -19.93 -3.83 -2.85
CA VAL A 393 -19.68 -3.21 -1.54
C VAL A 393 -20.79 -3.51 -0.52
N ILE A 394 -22.06 -3.40 -0.91
CA ILE A 394 -23.18 -3.56 0.02
C ILE A 394 -23.26 -4.98 0.57
N ASN A 395 -23.25 -5.99 -0.32
CA ASN A 395 -23.43 -7.37 0.11
C ASN A 395 -22.24 -7.85 0.93
N THR A 396 -21.02 -7.46 0.55
CA THR A 396 -19.80 -7.80 1.31
C THR A 396 -19.81 -7.13 2.69
N MET A 397 -20.17 -5.84 2.78
CA MET A 397 -20.21 -5.13 4.06
C MET A 397 -21.39 -5.53 4.96
N LEU A 398 -22.39 -6.24 4.44
CA LEU A 398 -23.47 -6.84 5.24
C LEU A 398 -23.10 -8.21 5.82
N ASP A 399 -22.07 -8.86 5.28
CA ASP A 399 -21.65 -10.21 5.70
C ASP A 399 -20.45 -10.14 6.66
N GLU A 400 -20.72 -10.06 7.97
CA GLU A 400 -19.69 -10.01 9.01
C GLU A 400 -18.90 -11.32 9.16
N SER A 401 -19.30 -12.40 8.48
CA SER A 401 -18.53 -13.64 8.46
C SER A 401 -17.28 -13.58 7.57
N LEU A 402 -17.20 -12.59 6.69
CA LEU A 402 -16.05 -12.37 5.82
C LEU A 402 -14.87 -11.75 6.58
N PRO A 403 -13.62 -12.11 6.25
CA PRO A 403 -12.46 -11.81 7.08
C PRO A 403 -12.19 -10.31 7.38
N LEU A 404 -12.54 -9.40 6.47
CA LEU A 404 -12.21 -7.98 6.62
C LEU A 404 -13.40 -7.11 7.02
N THR A 405 -14.64 -7.59 6.83
CA THR A 405 -15.85 -6.78 6.88
C THR A 405 -15.97 -5.92 8.15
N VAL A 406 -15.85 -6.53 9.34
CA VAL A 406 -16.02 -5.79 10.59
C VAL A 406 -14.97 -4.70 10.75
N GLY A 407 -13.69 -5.01 10.50
CA GLY A 407 -12.60 -4.03 10.58
C GLY A 407 -12.76 -2.87 9.59
N GLU A 408 -13.41 -3.09 8.46
CA GLU A 408 -13.58 -2.10 7.41
C GLU A 408 -14.80 -1.18 7.58
N PHE A 409 -15.61 -1.37 8.63
CA PHE A 409 -16.67 -0.41 8.97
C PHE A 409 -16.14 1.01 9.24
N GLU A 410 -14.88 1.13 9.66
CA GLU A 410 -14.23 2.43 9.85
C GLU A 410 -13.85 3.12 8.53
N GLU A 411 -13.74 2.38 7.42
CA GLU A 411 -13.46 2.93 6.08
C GLU A 411 -14.74 3.19 5.30
N TRP A 412 -15.65 2.21 5.26
CA TRP A 412 -16.84 2.24 4.40
C TRP A 412 -18.11 2.66 5.15
N GLY A 413 -18.17 2.46 6.46
CA GLY A 413 -19.37 2.54 7.29
C GLY A 413 -20.05 1.18 7.45
N ASN A 414 -20.94 1.06 8.43
CA ASN A 414 -21.73 -0.16 8.65
C ASN A 414 -23.10 -0.05 7.94
N PRO A 415 -23.38 -0.84 6.89
CA PRO A 415 -24.65 -0.76 6.15
C PRO A 415 -25.87 -1.26 6.93
N LYS A 416 -25.72 -1.79 8.14
CA LYS A 416 -26.83 -1.99 9.09
C LYS A 416 -27.42 -0.66 9.57
N ASP A 417 -26.64 0.43 9.51
CA ASP A 417 -27.14 1.80 9.61
C ASP A 417 -27.69 2.26 8.26
N ARG A 418 -28.94 2.75 8.26
CA ARG A 418 -29.64 3.16 7.06
C ARG A 418 -28.92 4.27 6.29
N GLY A 419 -28.26 5.22 6.97
CA GLY A 419 -27.53 6.31 6.35
C GLY A 419 -26.35 5.80 5.55
N TYR A 420 -25.54 4.90 6.13
CA TYR A 420 -24.42 4.27 5.42
C TYR A 420 -24.89 3.36 4.28
N TYR A 421 -25.97 2.59 4.49
CA TYR A 421 -26.53 1.74 3.43
C TYR A 421 -26.91 2.55 2.20
N ASP A 422 -27.72 3.60 2.38
CA ASP A 422 -28.20 4.43 1.27
C ASP A 422 -27.02 5.15 0.57
N TYR A 423 -26.02 5.58 1.33
CA TYR A 423 -24.84 6.21 0.77
C TYR A 423 -23.98 5.21 -0.03
N MET A 424 -23.67 4.03 0.52
CA MET A 424 -22.95 2.97 -0.20
C MET A 424 -23.69 2.56 -1.48
N LYS A 425 -25.02 2.44 -1.40
CA LYS A 425 -25.87 2.12 -2.55
C LYS A 425 -25.72 3.14 -3.68
N SER A 426 -25.45 4.40 -3.35
CA SER A 426 -25.31 5.47 -4.34
C SER A 426 -24.05 5.34 -5.22
N TYR A 427 -23.06 4.55 -4.81
CA TYR A 427 -21.81 4.38 -5.55
C TYR A 427 -21.39 2.92 -5.78
N CYS A 428 -21.97 1.93 -5.11
CA CYS A 428 -21.62 0.52 -5.26
C CYS A 428 -21.63 0.09 -6.74
N PRO A 429 -20.51 -0.33 -7.33
CA PRO A 429 -20.41 -0.61 -8.76
C PRO A 429 -21.44 -1.60 -9.25
N TYR A 430 -21.58 -2.74 -8.56
CA TYR A 430 -22.53 -3.79 -8.92
C TYR A 430 -23.99 -3.30 -8.92
N THR A 431 -24.36 -2.52 -7.92
CA THR A 431 -25.73 -2.01 -7.76
C THR A 431 -26.09 -0.99 -8.83
N ASN A 432 -25.14 -0.16 -9.27
CA ASN A 432 -25.34 0.93 -10.21
C ASN A 432 -25.08 0.57 -11.68
N LEU A 433 -24.85 -0.72 -12.00
CA LEU A 433 -24.85 -1.17 -13.39
C LEU A 433 -26.18 -0.90 -14.04
N GLY A 434 -26.17 -0.34 -15.24
CA GLY A 434 -27.36 0.00 -16.00
C GLY A 434 -27.21 -0.23 -17.51
N PRO A 435 -28.33 -0.16 -18.28
CA PRO A 435 -28.29 -0.28 -19.73
C PRO A 435 -27.64 0.96 -20.35
N ARG A 436 -26.36 0.85 -20.71
CA ARG A 436 -25.57 1.91 -21.33
C ARG A 436 -24.34 1.33 -22.03
N PRO A 437 -23.69 2.09 -22.92
CA PRO A 437 -22.38 1.69 -23.44
C PRO A 437 -21.33 1.77 -22.34
N TYR A 438 -20.40 0.80 -22.36
CA TYR A 438 -19.22 0.74 -21.51
C TYR A 438 -17.98 0.61 -22.41
N PRO A 439 -16.79 1.09 -21.96
CA PRO A 439 -15.55 0.87 -22.70
C PRO A 439 -15.20 -0.63 -22.75
N THR A 440 -14.11 -0.95 -23.41
CA THR A 440 -13.52 -2.30 -23.31
C THR A 440 -13.06 -2.57 -21.87
N ILE A 441 -13.45 -3.70 -21.29
CA ILE A 441 -13.17 -4.01 -19.89
C ILE A 441 -12.50 -5.38 -19.74
N LEU A 442 -11.42 -5.44 -18.97
CA LEU A 442 -10.81 -6.65 -18.44
C LEU A 442 -11.02 -6.70 -16.94
N VAL A 443 -11.66 -7.76 -16.44
CA VAL A 443 -11.79 -8.03 -15.01
C VAL A 443 -10.97 -9.27 -14.66
N ARG A 444 -10.11 -9.15 -13.65
CA ARG A 444 -9.26 -10.24 -13.18
C ARG A 444 -9.49 -10.51 -11.70
N THR A 445 -9.48 -11.79 -11.32
CA THR A 445 -9.57 -12.20 -9.91
C THR A 445 -8.87 -13.54 -9.69
N SER A 446 -8.82 -14.01 -8.45
CA SER A 446 -8.25 -15.29 -8.05
C SER A 446 -9.25 -16.10 -7.23
N LEU A 447 -9.31 -17.41 -7.46
CA LEU A 447 -10.27 -18.29 -6.79
C LEU A 447 -10.10 -18.30 -5.26
N ASN A 448 -8.84 -18.27 -4.79
CA ASN A 448 -8.50 -18.35 -3.38
C ASN A 448 -8.27 -16.95 -2.75
N ASP A 449 -8.84 -15.91 -3.34
CA ASP A 449 -8.79 -14.57 -2.77
C ASP A 449 -9.54 -14.55 -1.43
N SER A 450 -8.82 -14.21 -0.36
CA SER A 450 -9.33 -14.17 1.02
C SER A 450 -9.63 -12.75 1.51
N GLN A 451 -9.48 -11.74 0.65
CA GLN A 451 -9.77 -10.34 0.95
C GLN A 451 -10.99 -9.85 0.18
N VAL A 452 -10.99 -10.03 -1.16
CA VAL A 452 -12.12 -9.75 -2.03
C VAL A 452 -12.52 -11.04 -2.71
N MET A 453 -13.63 -11.60 -2.28
CA MET A 453 -14.07 -12.93 -2.70
C MET A 453 -14.34 -12.97 -4.22
N TYR A 454 -13.88 -14.02 -4.90
CA TYR A 454 -13.97 -14.16 -6.36
C TYR A 454 -15.38 -14.00 -6.93
N TRP A 455 -16.41 -14.27 -6.14
CA TRP A 455 -17.81 -14.15 -6.60
C TRP A 455 -18.25 -12.69 -6.79
N GLU A 456 -17.60 -11.70 -6.16
CA GLU A 456 -17.93 -10.29 -6.40
C GLU A 456 -17.68 -9.89 -7.86
N PRO A 457 -16.43 -10.00 -8.39
CA PRO A 457 -16.19 -9.73 -9.80
C PRO A 457 -16.91 -10.68 -10.75
N ALA A 458 -17.11 -11.94 -10.37
CA ALA A 458 -17.88 -12.88 -11.19
C ALA A 458 -19.33 -12.43 -11.39
N LYS A 459 -20.03 -12.05 -10.32
CA LYS A 459 -21.39 -11.50 -10.37
C LYS A 459 -21.44 -10.18 -11.15
N TYR A 460 -20.45 -9.31 -10.91
CA TYR A 460 -20.35 -8.03 -11.61
C TYR A 460 -20.26 -8.24 -13.13
N VAL A 461 -19.36 -9.09 -13.60
CA VAL A 461 -19.22 -9.41 -15.04
C VAL A 461 -20.47 -10.07 -15.60
N ALA A 462 -21.06 -11.03 -14.90
CA ALA A 462 -22.28 -11.70 -15.34
C ALA A 462 -23.43 -10.70 -15.55
N ARG A 463 -23.64 -9.80 -14.59
CA ARG A 463 -24.66 -8.75 -14.68
C ARG A 463 -24.34 -7.72 -15.77
N LEU A 464 -23.09 -7.28 -15.87
CA LEU A 464 -22.69 -6.31 -16.88
C LEU A 464 -22.91 -6.84 -18.30
N ARG A 465 -22.65 -8.13 -18.56
CA ARG A 465 -22.94 -8.79 -19.85
C ARG A 465 -24.41 -8.69 -20.28
N THR A 466 -25.33 -8.66 -19.32
CA THR A 466 -26.77 -8.57 -19.62
C THR A 466 -27.25 -7.13 -19.79
N LEU A 467 -26.47 -6.15 -19.35
CA LEU A 467 -26.89 -4.74 -19.31
C LEU A 467 -26.19 -3.85 -20.34
N LYS A 468 -24.93 -4.14 -20.70
CA LYS A 468 -24.20 -3.31 -21.67
C LYS A 468 -24.91 -3.29 -23.03
N THR A 469 -24.94 -2.11 -23.65
CA THR A 469 -25.66 -1.88 -24.93
C THR A 469 -24.73 -1.70 -26.13
N ASP A 470 -23.45 -1.90 -25.94
CA ASP A 470 -22.35 -1.82 -26.92
C ASP A 470 -21.79 -3.21 -27.21
N ASP A 471 -20.92 -3.32 -28.24
CA ASP A 471 -20.21 -4.53 -28.63
C ASP A 471 -18.76 -4.56 -28.12
N ASN A 472 -18.37 -3.61 -27.26
CA ASN A 472 -17.03 -3.57 -26.70
C ASN A 472 -16.71 -4.83 -25.88
N LEU A 473 -15.45 -5.25 -25.95
CA LEU A 473 -14.99 -6.49 -25.34
C LEU A 473 -15.09 -6.43 -23.81
N LEU A 474 -15.70 -7.44 -23.20
CA LEU A 474 -15.77 -7.67 -21.75
C LEU A 474 -15.15 -9.04 -21.44
N LEU A 475 -13.92 -9.01 -20.92
CA LEU A 475 -13.20 -10.22 -20.53
C LEU A 475 -13.23 -10.44 -19.01
N PHE A 476 -13.27 -11.71 -18.64
CA PHE A 476 -13.13 -12.14 -17.25
C PHE A 476 -12.08 -13.24 -17.16
N LYS A 477 -11.00 -12.98 -16.41
CA LYS A 477 -9.93 -13.95 -16.14
C LYS A 477 -9.91 -14.27 -14.66
N ILE A 478 -9.91 -15.56 -14.32
CA ILE A 478 -9.77 -16.05 -12.96
C ILE A 478 -8.52 -16.94 -12.85
N ASP A 479 -7.65 -16.65 -11.89
CA ASP A 479 -6.55 -17.53 -11.51
C ASP A 479 -7.06 -18.55 -10.52
N MET A 480 -6.94 -19.83 -10.87
CA MET A 480 -7.50 -20.95 -10.08
C MET A 480 -6.62 -21.34 -8.89
N GLY A 481 -5.37 -20.90 -8.83
CA GLY A 481 -4.39 -21.27 -7.80
C GLY A 481 -3.98 -20.13 -6.87
N ALA A 482 -4.17 -18.89 -7.29
CA ALA A 482 -3.70 -17.72 -6.58
C ALA A 482 -4.72 -17.16 -5.57
N GLY A 483 -4.22 -16.30 -4.66
CA GLY A 483 -5.00 -15.46 -3.75
C GLY A 483 -5.01 -14.00 -4.18
N HIS A 484 -5.30 -13.06 -3.24
CA HIS A 484 -5.45 -11.62 -3.51
C HIS A 484 -4.22 -10.98 -4.20
N GLY A 485 -3.03 -11.37 -3.80
CA GLY A 485 -1.76 -10.86 -4.36
C GLY A 485 -1.35 -11.49 -5.69
N GLY A 486 -2.17 -12.38 -6.28
CA GLY A 486 -1.79 -13.14 -7.47
C GLY A 486 -0.85 -14.33 -7.16
N PRO A 487 -0.22 -14.92 -8.18
CA PRO A 487 0.68 -16.06 -7.99
C PRO A 487 1.95 -15.66 -7.24
N SER A 488 2.44 -16.53 -6.35
CA SER A 488 3.61 -16.28 -5.49
C SER A 488 4.96 -16.44 -6.18
N GLY A 489 5.02 -17.05 -7.35
CA GLY A 489 6.25 -17.24 -8.12
C GLY A 489 6.69 -15.96 -8.83
N ARG A 490 8.00 -15.62 -8.75
CA ARG A 490 8.55 -14.42 -9.42
C ARG A 490 8.24 -14.39 -10.91
N TYR A 491 8.42 -15.51 -11.59
CA TYR A 491 8.18 -15.61 -13.04
C TYR A 491 6.68 -15.67 -13.36
N ASP A 492 5.88 -16.29 -12.50
CA ASP A 492 4.43 -16.32 -12.66
C ASP A 492 3.84 -14.92 -12.54
N ALA A 493 4.32 -14.10 -11.58
CA ALA A 493 3.95 -12.70 -11.46
C ALA A 493 4.33 -11.87 -12.68
N LEU A 494 5.49 -12.16 -13.32
CA LEU A 494 5.89 -11.52 -14.58
C LEU A 494 5.02 -11.94 -15.77
N HIS A 495 4.56 -13.19 -15.82
CA HIS A 495 3.61 -13.63 -16.84
C HIS A 495 2.28 -12.89 -16.72
N GLU A 496 1.78 -12.70 -15.49
CA GLU A 496 0.58 -11.92 -15.25
C GLU A 496 0.75 -10.46 -15.68
N THR A 497 1.88 -9.83 -15.33
CA THR A 497 2.19 -8.47 -15.77
C THR A 497 2.29 -8.38 -17.29
N ALA A 498 2.91 -9.38 -17.93
CA ALA A 498 3.01 -9.43 -19.41
C ALA A 498 1.64 -9.56 -20.08
N PHE A 499 0.73 -10.34 -19.48
CA PHE A 499 -0.65 -10.46 -19.95
C PHE A 499 -1.37 -9.10 -19.89
N ASP A 500 -1.29 -8.40 -18.75
CA ASP A 500 -1.92 -7.09 -18.54
C ASP A 500 -1.39 -6.08 -19.56
N TYR A 501 -0.07 -5.99 -19.70
CA TYR A 501 0.55 -5.05 -20.63
C TYR A 501 0.28 -5.39 -22.11
N ALA A 502 0.23 -6.68 -22.46
CA ALA A 502 -0.16 -7.07 -23.80
C ALA A 502 -1.61 -6.66 -24.11
N TRP A 503 -2.51 -6.82 -23.14
CA TRP A 503 -3.88 -6.35 -23.27
C TRP A 503 -3.94 -4.83 -23.42
N ILE A 504 -3.29 -4.06 -22.53
CA ILE A 504 -3.24 -2.58 -22.59
C ILE A 504 -2.70 -2.13 -23.97
N LEU A 505 -1.54 -2.64 -24.36
CA LEU A 505 -0.89 -2.27 -25.62
C LEU A 505 -1.74 -2.59 -26.86
N THR A 506 -2.48 -3.70 -26.80
CA THR A 506 -3.42 -4.06 -27.88
C THR A 506 -4.56 -3.06 -27.96
N ARG A 507 -5.08 -2.58 -26.85
CA ARG A 507 -6.18 -1.60 -26.83
C ARG A 507 -5.75 -0.26 -27.40
N VAL A 508 -4.53 0.20 -27.09
CA VAL A 508 -4.03 1.50 -27.54
C VAL A 508 -3.25 1.44 -28.87
N GLY A 509 -3.31 0.31 -29.59
CA GLY A 509 -2.66 0.15 -30.91
C GLY A 509 -1.12 0.15 -30.85
N ARG A 510 -0.52 -0.28 -29.74
CA ARG A 510 0.94 -0.32 -29.52
C ARG A 510 1.48 -1.73 -29.30
N ALA A 511 0.74 -2.76 -29.68
CA ALA A 511 1.12 -4.17 -29.48
C ALA A 511 2.39 -4.57 -30.29
N THR A 512 2.67 -3.90 -31.43
CA THR A 512 3.88 -4.12 -32.24
C THR A 512 4.81 -2.93 -32.06
N THR A 513 6.11 -3.19 -31.86
CA THR A 513 7.14 -2.15 -32.03
C THR A 513 7.19 -1.78 -33.49
N SER A 514 7.03 -0.49 -33.86
CA SER A 514 7.36 -0.03 -35.21
C SER A 514 8.85 -0.32 -35.43
N ALA A 515 9.13 -1.21 -36.38
CA ALA A 515 10.49 -1.53 -36.81
C ALA A 515 11.09 -0.36 -37.60
N ASN A 516 11.37 0.77 -36.94
CA ASN A 516 12.16 1.86 -37.47
C ASN A 516 13.10 2.39 -36.39
N GLY A 517 14.17 1.64 -36.22
CA GLY A 517 15.32 1.93 -35.39
C GLY A 517 16.28 0.77 -35.50
N SER A 518 17.10 0.79 -36.57
CA SER A 518 18.10 -0.22 -36.83
C SER A 518 19.14 -0.26 -35.71
N GLU A 519 19.01 -1.22 -34.81
CA GLU A 519 20.15 -1.84 -34.15
C GLU A 519 19.82 -3.30 -33.86
N ARG A 520 20.66 -4.17 -34.38
CA ARG A 520 20.54 -5.62 -34.31
C ARG A 520 20.67 -6.07 -32.86
N HIS A 521 19.60 -6.53 -32.28
CA HIS A 521 19.70 -7.39 -31.10
C HIS A 521 19.98 -8.81 -31.59
N GLY A 522 21.12 -9.34 -31.15
CA GLY A 522 21.50 -10.72 -31.39
C GLY A 522 20.40 -11.67 -30.93
N GLU A 523 20.09 -12.66 -31.76
CA GLU A 523 19.19 -13.75 -31.43
C GLU A 523 19.57 -14.36 -30.07
N LEU A 524 18.74 -14.16 -29.05
CA LEU A 524 18.78 -14.97 -27.84
C LEU A 524 18.24 -16.35 -28.22
N ARG A 525 19.13 -17.25 -28.60
CA ARG A 525 18.82 -18.68 -28.68
C ARG A 525 18.51 -19.16 -27.26
N ALA A 526 17.32 -19.75 -27.09
CA ALA A 526 16.98 -20.48 -25.90
C ALA A 526 18.07 -21.52 -25.59
N PRO A 527 18.50 -21.70 -24.36
CA PRO A 527 19.45 -22.76 -24.02
C PRO A 527 18.82 -24.12 -24.36
N PRO A 528 19.61 -25.07 -24.88
CA PRO A 528 19.11 -26.39 -25.21
C PRO A 528 18.63 -27.10 -23.93
N ASN A 529 17.47 -27.73 -24.02
CA ASN A 529 16.97 -28.59 -22.92
C ASN A 529 18.02 -29.62 -22.56
N PRO A 530 18.24 -29.90 -21.26
CA PRO A 530 19.12 -30.99 -20.84
C PRO A 530 18.56 -32.32 -21.35
N PRO A 531 19.41 -33.28 -21.74
CA PRO A 531 18.96 -34.55 -22.28
C PRO A 531 18.18 -35.34 -21.22
N ILE A 532 17.02 -35.83 -21.65
CA ILE A 532 16.19 -36.77 -20.85
C ILE A 532 17.00 -38.08 -20.76
N GLY A 533 17.59 -38.29 -19.59
CA GLY A 533 18.30 -39.55 -19.28
C GLY A 533 17.31 -40.69 -19.24
N GLY A 534 17.63 -41.71 -20.05
CA GLY A 534 16.81 -42.90 -20.25
C GLY A 534 16.61 -43.76 -19.01
N SER A 535 15.47 -44.37 -19.01
CA SER A 535 14.94 -45.41 -18.13
C SER A 535 15.92 -46.50 -17.76
N GLY A 536 16.10 -46.71 -16.46
CA GLY A 536 16.59 -47.99 -15.90
C GLY A 536 15.63 -48.43 -14.81
N ARG A 537 14.75 -49.40 -15.14
CA ARG A 537 14.10 -50.22 -14.11
C ARG A 537 15.08 -51.25 -13.56
N PRO A 538 15.01 -51.58 -12.28
CA PRO A 538 14.78 -52.95 -11.94
C PRO A 538 13.58 -53.14 -10.98
N GLY A 539 12.85 -54.21 -11.22
CA GLY A 539 11.74 -54.65 -10.43
C GLY A 539 12.17 -55.35 -9.13
N GLY A 540 11.22 -55.45 -8.21
CA GLY A 540 11.39 -56.17 -6.95
C GLY A 540 10.20 -56.01 -6.02
N ALA A 541 9.26 -56.94 -6.18
CA ALA A 541 8.43 -57.63 -5.17
C ALA A 541 7.63 -56.85 -4.10
N VAL A 542 6.37 -57.09 -4.20
CA VAL A 542 5.23 -56.98 -3.29
C VAL A 542 5.46 -57.62 -1.92
N ALA A 543 4.98 -57.00 -0.84
CA ALA A 543 4.09 -57.60 0.16
C ALA A 543 3.53 -56.55 1.13
N PRO A 544 2.27 -56.76 1.61
CA PRO A 544 1.53 -55.77 2.40
C PRO A 544 1.64 -56.11 3.89
N LEU A 545 1.28 -55.12 4.76
CA LEU A 545 0.57 -55.28 6.02
C LEU A 545 0.75 -54.07 6.97
N GLY A 546 -0.37 -53.69 7.55
CA GLY A 546 -0.50 -52.98 8.83
C GLY A 546 -1.00 -51.55 8.72
#